data_13570d5aba4651b210349e23ea4be875
#
_entry.id   13570d5aba4651b210349e23ea4be875
#
_cell.length_a   1.000
_cell.length_b   1.000
_cell.length_c   1.000
_cell.angle_alpha   90.00
_cell.angle_beta   90.00
_cell.angle_gamma   90.00
#
_symmetry.space_group_name_H-M   'P 1'
#
loop_
_entity.id
_entity.type
_entity.pdbx_description
1 polymer ?
#
loop_
_entity_poly.entity_id
_entity_poly.type
_entity_poly.pdbx_seq_one_letter_code
_entity_poly.pdbx_strand_id
1 'polypeptide(L)'
;MTDLSDSSKLVYKAKHKIRFVTAASLFDGHDASINIMRRILQASGAEVIHLGHNRSVDEVVSAVLQEDAQGVAVSSYQGGHIEYFKYLIDLLRSPKNEAAGARVQVFGGGGGVVVASEVKELQDYGVARIYSPEDGQRMGLQGMINDMLARCDFDPAVKEPKTLAQTITALELGILDPKTIKPKSAPVLGVTGTGGAGKSSLTDELVRRFRLDQGDALKIAILSVDPTRRKTGGALLGDRIRMNAIHGDGVFMRSLATREGGSGLSGAIGGAVAAW
;
A
#
# COMPACT_ATOMS: atom_id res chain seq x y z
N MET A 1 -24.16 -24.24 -2.44
CA MET A 1 -22.95 -23.41 -2.43
C MET A 1 -23.39 -22.02 -2.82
N THR A 2 -23.41 -21.10 -1.87
CA THR A 2 -23.73 -19.69 -2.15
C THR A 2 -22.55 -19.11 -2.92
N ASP A 3 -22.80 -18.60 -4.13
CA ASP A 3 -21.78 -17.94 -4.93
C ASP A 3 -21.32 -16.65 -4.21
N LEU A 4 -20.16 -16.72 -3.58
CA LEU A 4 -19.56 -15.61 -2.84
C LEU A 4 -19.07 -14.50 -3.76
N SER A 5 -19.12 -14.70 -5.07
CA SER A 5 -18.73 -13.73 -6.11
C SER A 5 -19.90 -12.92 -6.64
N ASP A 6 -21.02 -12.86 -5.92
CA ASP A 6 -22.24 -12.18 -6.37
C ASP A 6 -21.93 -10.75 -6.85
N SER A 7 -21.80 -10.63 -8.16
CA SER A 7 -21.56 -9.38 -8.90
C SER A 7 -22.75 -8.43 -8.90
N SER A 8 -23.87 -8.80 -8.24
CA SER A 8 -25.10 -8.00 -8.17
C SER A 8 -24.99 -6.80 -7.25
N LYS A 9 -23.98 -6.76 -6.33
CA LYS A 9 -23.76 -5.58 -5.48
C LYS A 9 -23.03 -4.50 -6.27
N LEU A 10 -23.66 -3.32 -6.34
CA LEU A 10 -23.06 -2.14 -6.96
C LEU A 10 -21.68 -1.87 -6.35
N VAL A 11 -20.68 -1.72 -7.21
CA VAL A 11 -19.33 -1.34 -6.78
C VAL A 11 -19.36 0.08 -6.22
N TYR A 12 -18.78 0.27 -5.03
CA TYR A 12 -18.62 1.59 -4.44
C TYR A 12 -17.77 2.49 -5.35
N LYS A 13 -18.28 3.66 -5.67
CA LYS A 13 -17.56 4.67 -6.45
C LYS A 13 -16.92 5.67 -5.50
N ALA A 14 -15.63 5.54 -5.30
CA ALA A 14 -14.87 6.45 -4.47
C ALA A 14 -14.79 7.85 -5.11
N LYS A 15 -14.86 8.88 -4.27
CA LYS A 15 -14.67 10.29 -4.68
C LYS A 15 -13.20 10.62 -4.87
N HIS A 16 -12.34 9.99 -4.07
CA HIS A 16 -10.90 10.20 -4.08
C HIS A 16 -10.16 8.98 -4.62
N LYS A 17 -8.92 9.17 -5.04
CA LYS A 17 -8.04 8.03 -5.34
C LYS A 17 -7.62 7.36 -4.04
N ILE A 18 -7.97 6.09 -3.89
CA ILE A 18 -7.69 5.32 -2.68
C ILE A 18 -6.52 4.40 -2.94
N ARG A 19 -5.56 4.41 -2.03
CA ARG A 19 -4.39 3.56 -2.05
C ARG A 19 -4.42 2.60 -0.86
N PHE A 20 -4.21 1.31 -1.15
CA PHE A 20 -4.18 0.23 -0.17
C PHE A 20 -2.85 -0.50 -0.18
N VAL A 21 -2.34 -0.80 1.02
CA VAL A 21 -1.32 -1.82 1.21
C VAL A 21 -2.02 -3.12 1.62
N THR A 22 -1.62 -4.26 1.05
CA THR A 22 -2.18 -5.57 1.38
C THR A 22 -1.06 -6.57 1.68
N ALA A 23 -1.22 -7.40 2.72
CA ALA A 23 -0.24 -8.39 3.14
C ALA A 23 -0.90 -9.59 3.84
N ALA A 24 -0.18 -10.71 3.94
CA ALA A 24 -0.44 -11.71 4.97
C ALA A 24 0.61 -11.55 6.09
N SER A 25 0.17 -11.73 7.33
CA SER A 25 0.98 -11.50 8.54
C SER A 25 2.22 -12.40 8.62
N LEU A 26 3.12 -12.05 9.52
CA LEU A 26 4.32 -12.83 9.80
C LEU A 26 3.96 -14.27 10.19
N PHE A 27 4.72 -15.23 9.70
CA PHE A 27 4.51 -16.68 9.87
C PHE A 27 3.21 -17.22 9.26
N ASP A 28 2.52 -16.44 8.45
CA ASP A 28 1.33 -16.87 7.74
C ASP A 28 1.60 -17.05 6.25
N GLY A 29 1.43 -18.27 5.77
CA GLY A 29 1.54 -18.63 4.35
C GLY A 29 0.18 -18.69 3.62
N HIS A 30 -0.93 -18.41 4.32
CA HIS A 30 -2.28 -18.46 3.75
C HIS A 30 -2.59 -17.17 3.01
N ASP A 31 -2.13 -17.05 1.77
CA ASP A 31 -2.28 -15.83 0.99
C ASP A 31 -3.49 -15.81 0.04
N ALA A 32 -4.24 -16.91 -0.07
CA ALA A 32 -5.32 -17.02 -1.03
C ALA A 32 -6.42 -15.95 -0.82
N SER A 33 -6.83 -15.72 0.43
CA SER A 33 -7.89 -14.75 0.74
C SER A 33 -7.45 -13.32 0.43
N ILE A 34 -6.28 -12.91 0.88
CA ILE A 34 -5.77 -11.56 0.62
C ILE A 34 -5.51 -11.34 -0.88
N ASN A 35 -5.11 -12.39 -1.62
CA ASN A 35 -4.95 -12.34 -3.07
C ASN A 35 -6.29 -12.11 -3.81
N ILE A 36 -7.39 -12.68 -3.33
CA ILE A 36 -8.73 -12.40 -3.85
C ILE A 36 -9.13 -10.96 -3.52
N MET A 37 -9.00 -10.54 -2.26
CA MET A 37 -9.39 -9.21 -1.81
C MET A 37 -8.63 -8.09 -2.57
N ARG A 38 -7.32 -8.23 -2.77
CA ARG A 38 -6.54 -7.25 -3.54
C ARG A 38 -7.00 -7.11 -4.99
N ARG A 39 -7.43 -8.23 -5.62
CA ARG A 39 -7.94 -8.21 -6.99
C ARG A 39 -9.27 -7.47 -7.08
N ILE A 40 -10.15 -7.67 -6.10
CA ILE A 40 -11.43 -6.97 -6.05
C ILE A 40 -11.22 -5.48 -5.73
N LEU A 41 -10.33 -5.13 -4.79
CA LEU A 41 -9.92 -3.74 -4.52
C LEU A 41 -9.46 -3.05 -5.81
N GLN A 42 -8.53 -3.68 -6.55
CA GLN A 42 -8.04 -3.16 -7.83
C GLN A 42 -9.16 -3.04 -8.87
N ALA A 43 -10.04 -4.04 -8.96
CA ALA A 43 -11.18 -4.02 -9.89
C ALA A 43 -12.19 -2.92 -9.52
N SER A 44 -12.27 -2.54 -8.25
CA SER A 44 -13.13 -1.47 -7.73
C SER A 44 -12.48 -0.07 -7.80
N GLY A 45 -11.31 0.07 -8.43
CA GLY A 45 -10.69 1.37 -8.70
C GLY A 45 -9.56 1.78 -7.75
N ALA A 46 -9.22 0.96 -6.75
CA ALA A 46 -8.11 1.27 -5.83
C ALA A 46 -6.73 1.03 -6.47
N GLU A 47 -5.75 1.79 -6.03
CA GLU A 47 -4.33 1.52 -6.24
C GLU A 47 -3.86 0.59 -5.12
N VAL A 48 -3.39 -0.61 -5.47
CA VAL A 48 -3.06 -1.65 -4.48
C VAL A 48 -1.58 -2.00 -4.50
N ILE A 49 -0.91 -1.80 -3.40
CA ILE A 49 0.45 -2.26 -3.14
C ILE A 49 0.36 -3.60 -2.41
N HIS A 50 0.78 -4.68 -3.05
CA HIS A 50 0.73 -6.00 -2.45
C HIS A 50 2.13 -6.44 -2.00
N LEU A 51 2.26 -6.75 -0.72
CA LEU A 51 3.53 -7.15 -0.13
C LEU A 51 3.75 -8.67 -0.14
N GLY A 52 2.72 -9.46 -0.38
CA GLY A 52 2.77 -10.92 -0.31
C GLY A 52 2.49 -11.45 1.09
N HIS A 53 3.05 -12.62 1.38
CA HIS A 53 2.89 -13.34 2.65
C HIS A 53 4.11 -13.17 3.56
N ASN A 54 3.99 -13.61 4.81
CA ASN A 54 5.07 -13.63 5.81
C ASN A 54 5.70 -12.25 6.04
N ARG A 55 4.86 -11.23 6.26
CA ARG A 55 5.32 -9.85 6.44
C ARG A 55 5.30 -9.41 7.89
N SER A 56 6.43 -8.88 8.34
CA SER A 56 6.53 -8.25 9.66
C SER A 56 5.73 -6.96 9.72
N VAL A 57 5.40 -6.51 10.93
CA VAL A 57 4.71 -5.24 11.15
C VAL A 57 5.54 -4.07 10.61
N ASP A 58 6.86 -4.08 10.83
CA ASP A 58 7.77 -3.02 10.37
C ASP A 58 7.79 -2.89 8.85
N GLU A 59 7.80 -4.02 8.12
CA GLU A 59 7.71 -4.02 6.65
C GLU A 59 6.40 -3.42 6.16
N VAL A 60 5.28 -3.79 6.81
CA VAL A 60 3.94 -3.29 6.46
C VAL A 60 3.83 -1.81 6.76
N VAL A 61 4.25 -1.36 7.94
CA VAL A 61 4.21 0.06 8.33
C VAL A 61 5.10 0.89 7.42
N SER A 62 6.33 0.45 7.16
CA SER A 62 7.23 1.14 6.23
C SER A 62 6.59 1.33 4.84
N ALA A 63 5.96 0.28 4.31
CA ALA A 63 5.26 0.36 3.04
C ALA A 63 4.07 1.35 3.09
N VAL A 64 3.24 1.27 4.12
CA VAL A 64 2.08 2.17 4.31
C VAL A 64 2.51 3.63 4.32
N LEU A 65 3.56 3.96 5.08
CA LEU A 65 4.06 5.33 5.23
C LEU A 65 4.73 5.85 3.94
N GLN A 66 5.55 5.03 3.29
CA GLN A 66 6.24 5.41 2.05
C GLN A 66 5.29 5.52 0.86
N GLU A 67 4.21 4.74 0.86
CA GLU A 67 3.17 4.78 -0.17
C GLU A 67 2.06 5.79 0.13
N ASP A 68 2.07 6.45 1.30
CA ASP A 68 1.02 7.36 1.77
C ASP A 68 -0.38 6.73 1.59
N ALA A 69 -0.52 5.49 2.06
CA ALA A 69 -1.73 4.71 1.87
C ALA A 69 -2.83 5.12 2.84
N GLN A 70 -4.08 5.19 2.37
CA GLN A 70 -5.25 5.45 3.22
C GLN A 70 -5.70 4.20 3.99
N GLY A 71 -5.42 3.01 3.44
CA GLY A 71 -5.80 1.74 4.07
C GLY A 71 -4.72 0.69 4.02
N VAL A 72 -4.71 -0.17 5.02
CA VAL A 72 -3.92 -1.40 5.06
C VAL A 72 -4.82 -2.58 5.42
N ALA A 73 -4.71 -3.64 4.64
CA ALA A 73 -5.48 -4.87 4.87
C ALA A 73 -4.52 -6.05 5.05
N VAL A 74 -4.62 -6.71 6.19
CA VAL A 74 -3.78 -7.85 6.55
C VAL A 74 -4.65 -9.08 6.80
N SER A 75 -4.33 -10.19 6.12
CA SER A 75 -4.88 -11.50 6.52
C SER A 75 -3.97 -12.14 7.56
N SER A 76 -4.57 -12.80 8.56
CA SER A 76 -3.84 -13.51 9.60
C SER A 76 -4.61 -14.76 10.03
N TYR A 77 -4.10 -15.92 9.65
CA TYR A 77 -4.64 -17.24 10.00
C TYR A 77 -3.79 -17.95 11.07
N GLN A 78 -2.93 -17.21 11.74
CA GLN A 78 -2.04 -17.71 12.79
C GLN A 78 -2.37 -17.08 14.15
N GLY A 79 -1.92 -17.72 15.27
CA GLY A 79 -2.36 -17.39 16.64
C GLY A 79 -1.86 -16.06 17.21
N GLY A 80 -0.85 -15.39 16.60
CA GLY A 80 -0.29 -14.12 17.09
C GLY A 80 -0.94 -12.86 16.50
N HIS A 81 -2.19 -12.97 16.03
CA HIS A 81 -2.87 -11.87 15.35
C HIS A 81 -3.17 -10.67 16.27
N ILE A 82 -3.45 -10.90 17.55
CA ILE A 82 -3.74 -9.81 18.49
C ILE A 82 -2.52 -8.91 18.64
N GLU A 83 -1.37 -9.49 18.96
CA GLU A 83 -0.11 -8.78 19.12
C GLU A 83 0.31 -8.10 17.82
N TYR A 84 0.14 -8.78 16.71
CA TYR A 84 0.44 -8.25 15.39
C TYR A 84 -0.36 -6.98 15.07
N PHE A 85 -1.68 -7.01 15.23
CA PHE A 85 -2.54 -5.86 14.94
C PHE A 85 -2.34 -4.72 15.95
N LYS A 86 -2.15 -5.02 17.24
CA LYS A 86 -1.87 -4.00 18.24
C LYS A 86 -0.55 -3.29 17.94
N TYR A 87 0.52 -4.05 17.66
CA TYR A 87 1.81 -3.48 17.30
C TYR A 87 1.75 -2.66 16.00
N LEU A 88 0.96 -3.10 15.02
CA LEU A 88 0.71 -2.34 13.79
C LEU A 88 0.07 -0.98 14.09
N ILE A 89 -0.93 -0.93 14.95
CA ILE A 89 -1.58 0.31 15.39
C ILE A 89 -0.57 1.19 16.13
N ASP A 90 0.17 0.64 17.10
CA ASP A 90 1.14 1.38 17.90
C ASP A 90 2.21 2.04 17.02
N LEU A 91 2.77 1.32 16.06
CA LEU A 91 3.75 1.89 15.15
C LEU A 91 3.16 2.98 14.25
N LEU A 92 1.96 2.77 13.69
CA LEU A 92 1.29 3.78 12.85
C LEU A 92 0.96 5.06 13.64
N ARG A 93 0.61 4.94 14.94
CA ARG A 93 0.23 6.06 15.82
C ARG A 93 1.40 6.62 16.61
N SER A 94 2.60 6.03 16.49
CA SER A 94 3.79 6.52 17.19
C SER A 94 4.12 7.96 16.79
N PRO A 95 4.72 8.77 17.70
CA PRO A 95 5.07 10.16 17.39
C PRO A 95 5.92 10.34 16.13
N LYS A 96 6.81 9.36 15.84
CA LYS A 96 7.63 9.34 14.63
C LYS A 96 6.80 9.25 13.35
N ASN A 97 5.69 8.53 13.38
CA ASN A 97 4.90 8.16 12.20
C ASN A 97 3.54 8.88 12.12
N GLU A 98 3.15 9.61 13.17
CA GLU A 98 1.83 10.22 13.30
C GLU A 98 1.44 11.08 12.09
N ALA A 99 2.37 11.84 11.55
CA ALA A 99 2.13 12.72 10.41
C ALA A 99 1.54 12.01 9.18
N ALA A 100 1.91 10.74 8.93
CA ALA A 100 1.41 9.94 7.82
C ALA A 100 0.51 8.79 8.30
N GLY A 101 0.76 8.24 9.50
CA GLY A 101 0.09 7.06 10.00
C GLY A 101 -1.25 7.30 10.70
N ALA A 102 -1.49 8.50 11.25
CA ALA A 102 -2.67 8.78 12.09
C ALA A 102 -4.02 8.53 11.38
N ARG A 103 -4.11 8.76 10.09
CA ARG A 103 -5.34 8.61 9.30
C ARG A 103 -5.53 7.23 8.69
N VAL A 104 -4.50 6.38 8.72
CA VAL A 104 -4.52 5.07 8.06
C VAL A 104 -5.57 4.17 8.71
N GLN A 105 -6.45 3.59 7.88
CA GLN A 105 -7.46 2.64 8.30
C GLN A 105 -6.88 1.22 8.23
N VAL A 106 -6.91 0.52 9.36
CA VAL A 106 -6.38 -0.85 9.47
C VAL A 106 -7.53 -1.84 9.40
N PHE A 107 -7.42 -2.79 8.48
CA PHE A 107 -8.39 -3.87 8.27
C PHE A 107 -7.73 -5.21 8.44
N GLY A 108 -8.48 -6.15 9.01
CA GLY A 108 -7.99 -7.52 9.20
C GLY A 108 -9.04 -8.56 8.85
N GLY A 109 -8.58 -9.79 8.75
CA GLY A 109 -9.39 -10.99 8.63
C GLY A 109 -8.51 -12.22 8.76
N GLY A 110 -9.07 -13.30 9.27
CA GLY A 110 -8.34 -14.56 9.53
C GLY A 110 -9.28 -15.78 9.57
N GLY A 111 -10.42 -15.68 8.89
CA GLY A 111 -11.43 -16.73 8.93
C GLY A 111 -11.91 -16.99 10.37
N GLY A 112 -12.07 -18.25 10.75
CA GLY A 112 -12.49 -18.64 12.09
C GLY A 112 -11.40 -18.61 13.17
N VAL A 113 -10.18 -18.16 12.83
CA VAL A 113 -9.08 -18.07 13.82
C VAL A 113 -9.28 -16.90 14.77
N VAL A 114 -9.81 -15.77 14.26
CA VAL A 114 -10.10 -14.58 15.08
C VAL A 114 -11.50 -14.71 15.65
N VAL A 115 -11.62 -14.89 16.96
CA VAL A 115 -12.92 -15.07 17.64
C VAL A 115 -13.59 -13.74 17.95
N ALA A 116 -14.91 -13.74 18.20
CA ALA A 116 -15.70 -12.51 18.36
C ALA A 116 -15.22 -11.57 19.49
N SER A 117 -14.70 -12.12 20.59
CA SER A 117 -14.11 -11.31 21.69
C SER A 117 -12.84 -10.58 21.23
N GLU A 118 -12.01 -11.24 20.44
CA GLU A 118 -10.77 -10.67 19.89
C GLU A 118 -11.07 -9.62 18.81
N VAL A 119 -12.09 -9.84 17.99
CA VAL A 119 -12.58 -8.83 17.03
C VAL A 119 -12.93 -7.55 17.77
N LYS A 120 -13.70 -7.67 18.88
CA LYS A 120 -14.07 -6.50 19.68
C LYS A 120 -12.85 -5.83 20.30
N GLU A 121 -11.93 -6.60 20.89
CA GLU A 121 -10.70 -6.10 21.50
C GLU A 121 -9.86 -5.32 20.50
N LEU A 122 -9.64 -5.85 19.30
CA LEU A 122 -8.86 -5.21 18.26
C LEU A 122 -9.52 -3.94 17.72
N GLN A 123 -10.84 -3.94 17.56
CA GLN A 123 -11.57 -2.74 17.12
C GLN A 123 -11.55 -1.64 18.20
N ASP A 124 -11.72 -2.00 19.47
CA ASP A 124 -11.59 -1.07 20.60
C ASP A 124 -10.16 -0.50 20.71
N TYR A 125 -9.14 -1.26 20.28
CA TYR A 125 -7.74 -0.82 20.24
C TYR A 125 -7.42 0.12 19.09
N GLY A 126 -8.28 0.19 18.05
CA GLY A 126 -8.10 1.13 16.93
C GLY A 126 -8.03 0.48 15.55
N VAL A 127 -8.23 -0.83 15.44
CA VAL A 127 -8.41 -1.49 14.15
C VAL A 127 -9.77 -1.08 13.59
N ALA A 128 -9.80 -0.57 12.36
CA ALA A 128 -11.04 -0.06 11.75
C ALA A 128 -12.10 -1.14 11.57
N ARG A 129 -11.68 -2.36 11.19
CA ARG A 129 -12.54 -3.53 11.12
C ARG A 129 -11.75 -4.83 10.96
N ILE A 130 -12.22 -5.86 11.68
CA ILE A 130 -11.86 -7.25 11.41
C ILE A 130 -13.08 -7.92 10.75
N TYR A 131 -12.89 -8.50 9.57
CA TYR A 131 -13.96 -9.21 8.85
C TYR A 131 -13.98 -10.67 9.24
N SER A 132 -15.12 -11.10 9.77
CA SER A 132 -15.38 -12.49 10.13
C SER A 132 -15.97 -13.29 8.96
N PRO A 133 -16.03 -14.64 9.05
CA PRO A 133 -16.75 -15.45 8.07
C PRO A 133 -18.23 -15.07 7.92
N GLU A 134 -18.89 -14.67 9.02
CA GLU A 134 -20.28 -14.21 9.03
C GLU A 134 -20.44 -12.91 8.24
N ASP A 135 -19.47 -11.98 8.34
CA ASP A 135 -19.44 -10.79 7.50
C ASP A 135 -19.35 -11.18 6.02
N GLY A 136 -18.53 -12.17 5.69
CA GLY A 136 -18.43 -12.71 4.34
C GLY A 136 -19.76 -13.27 3.81
N GLN A 137 -20.49 -13.99 4.64
CA GLN A 137 -21.80 -14.53 4.29
C GLN A 137 -22.86 -13.42 4.10
N ARG A 138 -22.87 -12.43 5.00
CA ARG A 138 -23.84 -11.34 5.01
C ARG A 138 -23.61 -10.31 3.93
N MET A 139 -22.35 -9.89 3.75
CA MET A 139 -21.97 -8.79 2.86
C MET A 139 -21.49 -9.26 1.49
N GLY A 140 -21.00 -10.48 1.41
CA GLY A 140 -20.21 -10.96 0.26
C GLY A 140 -18.87 -10.24 0.14
N LEU A 141 -18.00 -10.74 -0.74
CA LEU A 141 -16.66 -10.17 -0.93
C LEU A 141 -16.73 -8.71 -1.43
N GLN A 142 -17.61 -8.43 -2.38
CA GLN A 142 -17.77 -7.06 -2.89
C GLN A 142 -18.30 -6.10 -1.82
N GLY A 143 -19.19 -6.55 -0.95
CA GLY A 143 -19.72 -5.73 0.15
C GLY A 143 -18.65 -5.39 1.18
N MET A 144 -17.76 -6.33 1.52
CA MET A 144 -16.60 -6.05 2.39
C MET A 144 -15.65 -5.04 1.75
N ILE A 145 -15.36 -5.18 0.46
CA ILE A 145 -14.53 -4.22 -0.28
C ILE A 145 -15.17 -2.83 -0.31
N ASN A 146 -16.48 -2.75 -0.53
CA ASN A 146 -17.21 -1.48 -0.52
C ASN A 146 -17.11 -0.78 0.86
N ASP A 147 -17.22 -1.52 1.97
CA ASP A 147 -17.05 -0.98 3.32
C ASP A 147 -15.61 -0.48 3.54
N MET A 148 -14.60 -1.23 3.10
CA MET A 148 -13.20 -0.80 3.16
C MET A 148 -12.96 0.50 2.37
N LEU A 149 -13.46 0.56 1.14
CA LEU A 149 -13.33 1.73 0.28
C LEU A 149 -14.04 2.95 0.90
N ALA A 150 -15.27 2.78 1.40
CA ALA A 150 -16.02 3.88 2.00
C ALA A 150 -15.31 4.48 3.23
N ARG A 151 -14.67 3.65 4.06
CA ARG A 151 -13.89 4.10 5.22
C ARG A 151 -12.59 4.81 4.85
N CYS A 152 -12.04 4.51 3.68
CA CYS A 152 -10.81 5.12 3.16
C CYS A 152 -11.06 6.28 2.19
N ASP A 153 -12.32 6.59 1.85
CA ASP A 153 -12.66 7.62 0.87
C ASP A 153 -12.64 9.02 1.50
N PHE A 154 -11.49 9.43 1.94
CA PHE A 154 -11.20 10.79 2.38
C PHE A 154 -10.11 11.41 1.50
N ASP A 155 -10.08 12.74 1.45
CA ASP A 155 -9.06 13.46 0.69
C ASP A 155 -7.65 13.07 1.19
N PRO A 156 -6.83 12.40 0.36
CA PRO A 156 -5.48 12.02 0.75
C PRO A 156 -4.55 13.24 0.85
N ALA A 157 -4.89 14.33 0.17
CA ALA A 157 -4.06 15.52 0.17
C ALA A 157 -4.03 16.18 1.55
N VAL A 158 -2.86 16.62 1.93
CA VAL A 158 -2.65 17.50 3.07
C VAL A 158 -2.19 18.86 2.54
N LYS A 159 -2.72 19.97 3.11
CA LYS A 159 -2.36 21.32 2.67
C LYS A 159 -0.86 21.60 2.81
N GLU A 160 -0.25 21.06 3.86
CA GLU A 160 1.17 21.18 4.16
C GLU A 160 1.77 19.79 4.30
N PRO A 161 2.35 19.21 3.23
CA PRO A 161 3.01 17.92 3.30
C PRO A 161 4.18 17.92 4.28
N LYS A 162 4.16 17.00 5.23
CA LYS A 162 5.21 16.84 6.26
C LYS A 162 6.19 15.73 5.93
N THR A 163 5.86 14.88 4.96
CA THR A 163 6.70 13.76 4.53
C THR A 163 6.89 13.78 3.02
N LEU A 164 7.97 13.14 2.55
CA LEU A 164 8.20 12.97 1.13
C LEU A 164 7.03 12.24 0.43
N ALA A 165 6.47 11.22 1.10
CA ALA A 165 5.33 10.47 0.57
C ALA A 165 4.11 11.37 0.33
N GLN A 166 3.78 12.25 1.29
CA GLN A 166 2.71 13.24 1.16
C GLN A 166 3.00 14.28 0.07
N THR A 167 4.25 14.71 -0.06
CA THR A 167 4.67 15.61 -1.15
C THR A 167 4.43 14.97 -2.51
N ILE A 168 4.81 13.70 -2.67
CA ILE A 168 4.58 12.96 -3.93
C ILE A 168 3.07 12.79 -4.16
N THR A 169 2.27 12.48 -3.14
CA THR A 169 0.80 12.42 -3.28
C THR A 169 0.21 13.76 -3.75
N ALA A 170 0.65 14.88 -3.19
CA ALA A 170 0.21 16.21 -3.61
C ALA A 170 0.57 16.52 -5.08
N LEU A 171 1.75 16.06 -5.53
CA LEU A 171 2.16 16.14 -6.94
C LEU A 171 1.30 15.25 -7.84
N GLU A 172 1.02 14.01 -7.44
CA GLU A 172 0.17 13.07 -8.18
C GLU A 172 -1.26 13.59 -8.35
N LEU A 173 -1.75 14.38 -7.40
CA LEU A 173 -3.09 14.98 -7.41
C LEU A 173 -3.13 16.37 -8.07
N GLY A 174 -1.98 16.90 -8.51
CA GLY A 174 -1.89 18.23 -9.11
C GLY A 174 -2.14 19.39 -8.15
N ILE A 175 -2.05 19.15 -6.84
CA ILE A 175 -2.25 20.15 -5.78
C ILE A 175 -0.96 20.96 -5.58
N LEU A 176 0.18 20.30 -5.70
CA LEU A 176 1.49 20.93 -5.66
C LEU A 176 2.05 21.08 -7.08
N ASP A 177 2.43 22.30 -7.44
CA ASP A 177 3.09 22.54 -8.74
C ASP A 177 4.53 21.99 -8.69
N PRO A 178 4.91 21.05 -9.56
CA PRO A 178 6.29 20.54 -9.63
C PRO A 178 7.36 21.63 -9.76
N LYS A 179 7.03 22.78 -10.35
CA LYS A 179 7.94 23.92 -10.52
C LYS A 179 8.32 24.59 -9.20
N THR A 180 7.54 24.41 -8.15
CA THR A 180 7.83 24.97 -6.82
C THR A 180 8.89 24.17 -6.07
N ILE A 181 9.16 22.94 -6.51
CA ILE A 181 10.15 22.07 -5.89
C ILE A 181 11.53 22.40 -6.45
N LYS A 182 12.43 22.76 -5.55
CA LYS A 182 13.85 22.97 -5.93
C LYS A 182 14.51 21.60 -6.09
N PRO A 183 14.97 21.25 -7.31
CA PRO A 183 15.62 19.96 -7.52
C PRO A 183 16.93 19.88 -6.73
N LYS A 184 17.20 18.73 -6.15
CA LYS A 184 18.48 18.41 -5.53
C LYS A 184 19.42 17.77 -6.55
N SER A 185 20.71 17.92 -6.36
CA SER A 185 21.72 17.32 -7.23
C SER A 185 21.99 15.88 -6.80
N ALA A 186 21.07 14.97 -7.14
CA ALA A 186 21.27 13.53 -6.95
C ALA A 186 21.39 12.83 -8.31
N PRO A 187 22.29 11.84 -8.49
CA PRO A 187 22.32 11.04 -9.70
C PRO A 187 21.01 10.28 -9.90
N VAL A 188 20.48 10.28 -11.12
CA VAL A 188 19.24 9.57 -11.45
C VAL A 188 19.55 8.49 -12.48
N LEU A 189 19.24 7.24 -12.14
CA LEU A 189 19.33 6.10 -13.04
C LEU A 189 17.94 5.67 -13.49
N GLY A 190 17.64 5.75 -14.78
CA GLY A 190 16.41 5.23 -15.37
C GLY A 190 16.60 3.78 -15.83
N VAL A 191 15.74 2.87 -15.34
CA VAL A 191 15.72 1.45 -15.77
C VAL A 191 14.43 1.20 -16.54
N THR A 192 14.53 0.84 -17.81
CA THR A 192 13.39 0.54 -18.68
C THR A 192 13.55 -0.80 -19.39
N GLY A 193 12.47 -1.34 -19.93
CA GLY A 193 12.46 -2.61 -20.67
C GLY A 193 11.10 -3.29 -20.60
N THR A 194 10.95 -4.36 -21.39
CA THR A 194 9.72 -5.14 -21.48
C THR A 194 9.39 -5.89 -20.18
N GLY A 195 8.14 -6.37 -20.05
CA GLY A 195 7.75 -7.27 -18.97
C GLY A 195 8.64 -8.52 -18.95
N GLY A 196 9.08 -8.94 -17.75
CA GLY A 196 9.94 -10.12 -17.59
C GLY A 196 11.43 -9.89 -17.87
N ALA A 197 11.87 -8.71 -18.30
CA ALA A 197 13.28 -8.41 -18.61
C ALA A 197 14.20 -8.29 -17.37
N GLY A 198 13.69 -8.55 -16.16
CA GLY A 198 14.51 -8.54 -14.94
C GLY A 198 14.76 -7.16 -14.32
N LYS A 199 14.03 -6.10 -14.74
CA LYS A 199 14.22 -4.73 -14.22
C LYS A 199 14.20 -4.64 -12.69
N SER A 200 13.15 -5.18 -12.06
CA SER A 200 13.00 -5.12 -10.60
C SER A 200 14.10 -5.91 -9.88
N SER A 201 14.51 -7.07 -10.44
CA SER A 201 15.62 -7.87 -9.89
C SER A 201 16.96 -7.16 -10.02
N LEU A 202 17.21 -6.50 -11.15
CA LEU A 202 18.42 -5.69 -11.34
C LEU A 202 18.43 -4.50 -10.37
N THR A 203 17.29 -3.82 -10.21
CA THR A 203 17.18 -2.69 -9.29
C THR A 203 17.41 -3.13 -7.84
N ASP A 204 16.81 -4.25 -7.41
CA ASP A 204 16.99 -4.81 -6.07
C ASP A 204 18.46 -5.16 -5.80
N GLU A 205 19.14 -5.81 -6.75
CA GLU A 205 20.55 -6.15 -6.64
C GLU A 205 21.48 -4.91 -6.63
N LEU A 206 21.16 -3.89 -7.41
CA LEU A 206 21.91 -2.62 -7.37
C LEU A 206 21.78 -1.95 -6.01
N VAL A 207 20.55 -1.87 -5.47
CA VAL A 207 20.31 -1.30 -4.13
C VAL A 207 21.06 -2.11 -3.08
N ARG A 208 21.01 -3.45 -3.14
CA ARG A 208 21.73 -4.32 -2.22
C ARG A 208 23.23 -4.06 -2.26
N ARG A 209 23.83 -3.93 -3.44
CA ARG A 209 25.26 -3.64 -3.60
C ARG A 209 25.64 -2.28 -3.09
N PHE A 210 24.89 -1.23 -3.44
CA PHE A 210 25.15 0.11 -2.90
C PHE A 210 25.12 0.13 -1.37
N ARG A 211 24.19 -0.58 -0.75
CA ARG A 211 24.11 -0.68 0.71
C ARG A 211 25.30 -1.43 1.31
N LEU A 212 25.70 -2.55 0.70
CA LEU A 212 26.87 -3.32 1.15
C LEU A 212 28.18 -2.53 0.99
N ASP A 213 28.37 -1.91 -0.17
CA ASP A 213 29.62 -1.21 -0.48
C ASP A 213 29.78 0.08 0.32
N GLN A 214 28.68 0.75 0.68
CA GLN A 214 28.69 2.05 1.39
C GLN A 214 28.24 1.94 2.85
N GLY A 215 28.00 0.75 3.40
CA GLY A 215 27.59 0.54 4.78
C GLY A 215 26.34 1.32 5.18
N ASP A 216 25.31 1.35 4.31
CA ASP A 216 24.07 2.12 4.48
C ASP A 216 24.26 3.66 4.65
N ALA A 217 25.41 4.20 4.28
CA ALA A 217 25.66 5.64 4.35
C ALA A 217 24.89 6.42 3.25
N LEU A 218 24.58 5.76 2.13
CA LEU A 218 23.79 6.35 1.05
C LEU A 218 22.30 6.28 1.35
N LYS A 219 21.59 7.36 1.00
CA LYS A 219 20.14 7.36 0.93
C LYS A 219 19.69 7.12 -0.50
N ILE A 220 18.86 6.13 -0.72
CA ILE A 220 18.42 5.67 -2.04
C ILE A 220 16.91 5.84 -2.16
N ALA A 221 16.44 6.51 -3.23
CA ALA A 221 15.04 6.54 -3.59
C ALA A 221 14.78 5.64 -4.81
N ILE A 222 13.69 4.89 -4.75
CA ILE A 222 13.19 4.06 -5.82
C ILE A 222 11.79 4.55 -6.19
N LEU A 223 11.61 4.97 -7.44
CA LEU A 223 10.30 5.31 -7.98
C LEU A 223 9.95 4.28 -9.04
N SER A 224 8.96 3.43 -8.78
CA SER A 224 8.45 2.47 -9.75
C SER A 224 7.16 2.97 -10.38
N VAL A 225 6.95 2.67 -11.67
CA VAL A 225 5.76 3.12 -12.41
C VAL A 225 5.06 1.91 -12.99
N ASP A 226 3.83 1.69 -12.55
CA ASP A 226 2.97 0.60 -13.00
C ASP A 226 1.74 1.11 -13.78
N PRO A 227 1.23 0.34 -14.75
CA PRO A 227 0.10 0.76 -15.56
C PRO A 227 -1.22 0.74 -14.78
N THR A 228 -2.03 1.77 -15.01
CA THR A 228 -3.41 1.85 -14.53
C THR A 228 -4.35 1.06 -15.45
N ARG A 229 -5.31 0.35 -14.88
CA ARG A 229 -6.37 -0.32 -15.65
C ARG A 229 -7.34 0.71 -16.23
N ARG A 230 -7.42 0.81 -17.54
CA ARG A 230 -8.26 1.78 -18.25
C ARG A 230 -9.75 1.70 -17.86
N LYS A 231 -10.29 0.49 -17.64
CA LYS A 231 -11.72 0.28 -17.34
C LYS A 231 -12.12 0.71 -15.92
N THR A 232 -11.25 0.53 -14.93
CA THR A 232 -11.60 0.69 -13.51
C THR A 232 -10.86 1.85 -12.85
N GLY A 233 -9.78 2.32 -13.46
CA GLY A 233 -8.90 3.33 -12.86
C GLY A 233 -8.05 2.82 -11.70
N GLY A 234 -8.16 1.52 -11.37
CA GLY A 234 -7.33 0.88 -10.35
C GLY A 234 -5.98 0.42 -10.90
N ALA A 235 -5.02 0.23 -10.03
CA ALA A 235 -3.70 -0.27 -10.37
C ALA A 235 -3.23 -1.35 -9.39
N LEU A 236 -2.46 -2.32 -9.89
CA LEU A 236 -1.66 -3.19 -9.04
C LEU A 236 -0.22 -2.69 -9.12
N LEU A 237 0.26 -2.16 -8.02
CA LEU A 237 1.60 -1.60 -7.86
C LEU A 237 2.48 -2.71 -7.25
N GLY A 238 3.00 -3.57 -8.13
CA GLY A 238 3.50 -4.91 -7.77
C GLY A 238 5.01 -5.03 -7.62
N ASP A 239 5.78 -3.98 -7.78
CA ASP A 239 7.25 -4.10 -7.75
C ASP A 239 7.80 -4.35 -6.34
N ARG A 240 7.17 -3.76 -5.32
CA ARG A 240 7.61 -3.87 -3.92
C ARG A 240 7.71 -5.31 -3.41
N ILE A 241 6.81 -6.21 -3.83
CA ILE A 241 6.83 -7.63 -3.42
C ILE A 241 8.09 -8.37 -3.88
N ARG A 242 8.76 -7.86 -4.92
CA ARG A 242 9.95 -8.49 -5.53
C ARG A 242 11.26 -7.92 -5.04
N MET A 243 11.20 -6.87 -4.21
CA MET A 243 12.38 -6.16 -3.73
C MET A 243 12.66 -6.53 -2.27
N ASN A 244 13.84 -7.05 -2.00
CA ASN A 244 14.28 -7.48 -0.68
C ASN A 244 15.28 -6.52 -0.04
N ALA A 245 15.95 -5.69 -0.85
CA ALA A 245 16.97 -4.75 -0.39
C ALA A 245 16.40 -3.40 0.07
N ILE A 246 15.07 -3.22 0.04
CA ILE A 246 14.40 -1.93 0.31
C ILE A 246 14.09 -1.68 1.78
N HIS A 247 14.44 -2.60 2.67
CA HIS A 247 14.15 -2.47 4.10
C HIS A 247 15.22 -1.63 4.81
N GLY A 248 14.81 -0.82 5.78
CA GLY A 248 15.67 0.05 6.57
C GLY A 248 15.55 1.53 6.21
N ASP A 249 16.09 2.39 7.09
CA ASP A 249 15.91 3.85 7.05
C ASP A 249 16.66 4.53 5.89
N GLY A 250 17.59 3.84 5.23
CA GLY A 250 18.37 4.36 4.10
C GLY A 250 17.66 4.28 2.75
N VAL A 251 16.54 3.55 2.64
CA VAL A 251 15.85 3.32 1.36
C VAL A 251 14.41 3.81 1.42
N PHE A 252 14.05 4.67 0.49
CA PHE A 252 12.68 5.09 0.26
C PHE A 252 12.17 4.47 -1.05
N MET A 253 11.00 3.87 -1.03
CA MET A 253 10.36 3.38 -2.25
C MET A 253 8.94 3.92 -2.37
N ARG A 254 8.60 4.40 -3.56
CA ARG A 254 7.25 4.85 -3.89
C ARG A 254 6.82 4.27 -5.22
N SER A 255 5.62 3.73 -5.25
CA SER A 255 4.97 3.24 -6.46
C SER A 255 4.05 4.30 -7.04
N LEU A 256 4.14 4.55 -8.32
CA LEU A 256 3.33 5.51 -9.07
C LEU A 256 2.48 4.78 -10.09
N ALA A 257 1.22 5.15 -10.21
CA ALA A 257 0.35 4.68 -11.28
C ALA A 257 0.43 5.63 -12.48
N THR A 258 0.35 5.09 -13.71
CA THR A 258 0.35 5.95 -14.92
C THR A 258 -0.88 6.83 -15.02
N ARG A 259 -1.98 6.46 -14.36
CA ARG A 259 -3.28 7.14 -14.38
C ARG A 259 -3.71 7.47 -15.82
N GLU A 260 -3.97 8.73 -16.16
CA GLU A 260 -4.45 9.14 -17.50
C GLU A 260 -3.32 9.45 -18.51
N GLY A 261 -2.05 9.24 -18.10
CA GLY A 261 -0.89 9.53 -18.95
C GLY A 261 -0.75 8.54 -20.11
N GLY A 262 -0.95 8.98 -21.35
CA GLY A 262 -0.74 8.16 -22.56
C GLY A 262 0.73 7.81 -22.84
N SER A 263 1.67 8.36 -22.07
CA SER A 263 3.12 8.23 -22.27
C SER A 263 3.76 7.00 -21.61
N GLY A 264 2.99 6.18 -20.87
CA GLY A 264 3.54 5.06 -20.09
C GLY A 264 4.30 5.48 -18.83
N LEU A 265 4.42 6.79 -18.57
CA LEU A 265 4.99 7.37 -17.35
C LEU A 265 3.92 8.07 -16.52
N SER A 266 4.14 8.16 -15.22
CA SER A 266 3.32 9.02 -14.35
C SER A 266 3.67 10.49 -14.60
N GLY A 267 2.64 11.35 -14.73
CA GLY A 267 2.86 12.79 -14.86
C GLY A 267 3.60 13.42 -13.67
N ALA A 268 3.55 12.78 -12.51
CA ALA A 268 4.21 13.24 -11.29
C ALA A 268 5.69 12.82 -11.19
N ILE A 269 6.21 11.98 -12.11
CA ILE A 269 7.56 11.39 -11.97
C ILE A 269 8.66 12.44 -11.84
N GLY A 270 8.61 13.50 -12.68
CA GLY A 270 9.61 14.57 -12.66
C GLY A 270 9.61 15.35 -11.33
N GLY A 271 8.43 15.67 -10.82
CA GLY A 271 8.28 16.31 -9.52
C GLY A 271 8.70 15.42 -8.36
N ALA A 272 8.39 14.13 -8.42
CA ALA A 272 8.78 13.15 -7.40
C ALA A 272 10.32 12.99 -7.33
N VAL A 273 10.99 12.95 -8.50
CA VAL A 273 12.47 12.95 -8.57
C VAL A 273 13.05 14.23 -8.00
N ALA A 274 12.46 15.39 -8.31
CA ALA A 274 12.92 16.66 -7.77
C ALA A 274 12.73 16.80 -6.25
N ALA A 275 11.72 16.14 -5.68
CA ALA A 275 11.41 16.20 -4.25
C ALA A 275 12.36 15.36 -3.38
N TRP A 276 13.02 14.36 -3.96
CA TRP A 276 14.03 13.54 -3.28
C TRP A 276 15.33 14.32 -3.11
#